data_893cac7e78cac67e9a97503189187177
#
_entry.id   893cac7e78cac67e9a97503189187177
#
_cell.length_a   1.000
_cell.length_b   1.000
_cell.length_c   1.000
_cell.angle_alpha   90.00
_cell.angle_beta   90.00
_cell.angle_gamma   90.00
#
_symmetry.space_group_name_H-M   'P 1'
#
loop_
_entity.id
_entity.type
_entity.pdbx_description
1 polymer ?
#
loop_
_entity_poly.entity_id
_entity_poly.type
_entity_poly.pdbx_seq_one_letter_code
_entity_poly.pdbx_strand_id
1 'polypeptide(L)'
;MTLAASGCGLLLPAWYYRQRALRRRAEVEEAVGEAVETLRDAVRIGLGIEEALRALAATGPLALRPALQGMERDFRLSGFEAALDRARERLREPLFDTLAVALATAYRIGGRNLAAVLDGLSHSVRGTVQVRREVRAAQAQNVLSARVIAALPVALILVIRGSNPNYLAAFSEPAGQAVLACCLLSTAVGYTVMLRQASLPGQERVLR
;
A
#
# COMPACT_ATOMS: atom_id res chain seq x y z
N MET A 1 -35.35 9.08 3.43
CA MET A 1 -34.34 8.94 2.36
C MET A 1 -33.12 9.85 2.53
N THR A 2 -33.22 10.98 3.18
CA THR A 2 -32.12 11.96 3.36
C THR A 2 -30.98 11.50 4.28
N LEU A 3 -31.24 10.71 5.32
CA LEU A 3 -30.23 10.22 6.27
C LEU A 3 -29.30 9.15 5.66
N ALA A 4 -29.80 8.28 4.77
CA ALA A 4 -28.99 7.27 4.09
C ALA A 4 -28.05 7.89 3.04
N ALA A 5 -28.48 8.93 2.34
CA ALA A 5 -27.66 9.67 1.40
C ALA A 5 -26.51 10.46 2.10
N SER A 6 -26.79 11.01 3.28
CA SER A 6 -25.80 11.75 4.08
C SER A 6 -24.69 10.84 4.62
N GLY A 7 -25.01 9.62 5.06
CA GLY A 7 -24.02 8.64 5.54
C GLY A 7 -23.10 8.14 4.43
N CYS A 8 -23.61 7.94 3.23
CA CYS A 8 -22.82 7.52 2.07
C CYS A 8 -21.83 8.60 1.61
N GLY A 9 -22.22 9.87 1.70
CA GLY A 9 -21.37 11.01 1.32
C GLY A 9 -20.14 11.21 2.21
N LEU A 10 -20.20 10.84 3.49
CA LEU A 10 -19.07 10.94 4.42
C LEU A 10 -18.09 9.75 4.33
N LEU A 11 -18.56 8.58 3.91
CA LEU A 11 -17.71 7.38 3.79
C LEU A 11 -16.86 7.37 2.51
N LEU A 12 -17.32 7.99 1.43
CA LEU A 12 -16.62 8.04 0.15
C LEU A 12 -15.25 8.75 0.23
N PRO A 13 -15.11 9.96 0.82
CA PRO A 13 -13.82 10.61 0.90
C PRO A 13 -12.84 9.83 1.81
N ALA A 14 -13.28 9.30 2.93
CA ALA A 14 -12.43 8.49 3.83
C ALA A 14 -11.91 7.23 3.13
N TRP A 15 -12.75 6.56 2.36
CA TRP A 15 -12.37 5.41 1.55
C TRP A 15 -11.38 5.78 0.44
N TYR A 16 -11.60 6.91 -0.26
CA TYR A 16 -10.71 7.40 -1.31
C TYR A 16 -9.31 7.73 -0.78
N TYR A 17 -9.21 8.47 0.34
CA TYR A 17 -7.93 8.80 0.97
C TYR A 17 -7.19 7.54 1.46
N ARG A 18 -7.91 6.58 2.03
CA ARG A 18 -7.32 5.32 2.49
C ARG A 18 -6.78 4.49 1.31
N GLN A 19 -7.50 4.43 0.21
CA GLN A 19 -7.06 3.71 -0.99
C GLN A 19 -5.83 4.38 -1.64
N ARG A 20 -5.79 5.70 -1.65
CA ARG A 20 -4.65 6.47 -2.15
C ARG A 20 -3.40 6.27 -1.26
N ALA A 21 -3.56 6.23 0.05
CA ALA A 21 -2.47 5.95 0.98
C ALA A 21 -1.90 4.52 0.80
N LEU A 22 -2.76 3.53 0.60
CA LEU A 22 -2.35 2.14 0.35
C LEU A 22 -1.60 2.00 -0.99
N ARG A 23 -2.05 2.68 -2.04
CA ARG A 23 -1.34 2.71 -3.33
C ARG A 23 0.04 3.34 -3.20
N ARG A 24 0.14 4.48 -2.53
CA ARG A 24 1.42 5.15 -2.28
C ARG A 24 2.41 4.26 -1.54
N ARG A 25 1.97 3.53 -0.50
CA ARG A 25 2.82 2.57 0.20
C ARG A 25 3.32 1.47 -0.72
N ALA A 26 2.43 0.92 -1.56
CA ALA A 26 2.81 -0.10 -2.53
C ALA A 26 3.86 0.39 -3.53
N GLU A 27 3.70 1.61 -4.04
CA GLU A 27 4.65 2.26 -4.95
C GLU A 27 6.01 2.47 -4.27
N VAL A 28 6.03 2.88 -3.00
CA VAL A 28 7.28 3.05 -2.24
C VAL A 28 7.94 1.71 -1.97
N GLU A 29 7.19 0.65 -1.60
CA GLU A 29 7.72 -0.70 -1.41
C GLU A 29 8.41 -1.23 -2.69
N GLU A 30 7.77 -1.06 -3.85
CA GLU A 30 8.35 -1.45 -5.15
C GLU A 30 9.59 -0.62 -5.48
N ALA A 31 9.54 0.68 -5.22
CA ALA A 31 10.66 1.58 -5.42
C ALA A 31 11.86 1.24 -4.53
N VAL A 32 11.64 0.77 -3.29
CA VAL A 32 12.73 0.27 -2.43
C VAL A 32 13.36 -0.98 -3.04
N GLY A 33 12.55 -1.90 -3.59
CA GLY A 33 13.07 -3.09 -4.29
C GLY A 33 13.99 -2.71 -5.46
N GLU A 34 13.55 -1.77 -6.31
CA GLU A 34 14.33 -1.24 -7.43
C GLU A 34 15.60 -0.52 -6.96
N ALA A 35 15.51 0.24 -5.87
CA ALA A 35 16.66 0.93 -5.28
C ALA A 35 17.74 -0.05 -4.80
N VAL A 36 17.35 -1.16 -4.16
CA VAL A 36 18.28 -2.20 -3.72
C VAL A 36 19.01 -2.82 -4.92
N GLU A 37 18.29 -3.07 -6.02
CA GLU A 37 18.90 -3.60 -7.25
C GLU A 37 19.88 -2.61 -7.87
N THR A 38 19.49 -1.34 -7.97
CA THR A 38 20.36 -0.26 -8.48
C THR A 38 21.62 -0.11 -7.65
N LEU A 39 21.50 -0.12 -6.31
CA LEU A 39 22.64 -0.07 -5.42
C LEU A 39 23.56 -1.28 -5.55
N ARG A 40 22.99 -2.48 -5.63
CA ARG A 40 23.74 -3.72 -5.83
C ARG A 40 24.54 -3.66 -7.13
N ASP A 41 23.92 -3.24 -8.22
CA ASP A 41 24.55 -3.19 -9.53
C ASP A 41 25.65 -2.11 -9.56
N ALA A 42 25.42 -0.96 -8.93
CA ALA A 42 26.42 0.09 -8.76
C ALA A 42 27.66 -0.40 -7.97
N VAL A 43 27.44 -1.13 -6.88
CA VAL A 43 28.54 -1.69 -6.08
C VAL A 43 29.28 -2.80 -6.83
N ARG A 44 28.59 -3.62 -7.63
CA ARG A 44 29.21 -4.67 -8.45
C ARG A 44 30.17 -4.12 -9.51
N ILE A 45 29.88 -2.95 -10.05
CA ILE A 45 30.79 -2.27 -10.98
C ILE A 45 31.90 -1.48 -10.29
N GLY A 46 31.98 -1.55 -8.95
CA GLY A 46 33.04 -0.99 -8.16
C GLY A 46 32.80 0.42 -7.59
N LEU A 47 31.58 0.94 -7.68
CA LEU A 47 31.24 2.21 -7.04
C LEU A 47 31.25 2.08 -5.52
N GLY A 48 31.79 3.09 -4.84
CA GLY A 48 31.66 3.19 -3.40
C GLY A 48 30.21 3.42 -2.95
N ILE A 49 29.89 3.07 -1.70
CA ILE A 49 28.52 3.16 -1.15
C ILE A 49 27.94 4.58 -1.26
N GLU A 50 28.76 5.61 -1.03
CA GLU A 50 28.33 7.01 -1.11
C GLU A 50 28.01 7.42 -2.55
N GLU A 51 28.81 6.96 -3.51
CA GLU A 51 28.62 7.25 -4.92
C GLU A 51 27.43 6.49 -5.49
N ALA A 52 27.23 5.23 -5.08
CA ALA A 52 26.06 4.44 -5.42
C ALA A 52 24.77 5.08 -4.91
N LEU A 53 24.75 5.60 -3.67
CA LEU A 53 23.59 6.31 -3.13
C LEU A 53 23.36 7.67 -3.81
N ARG A 54 24.42 8.36 -4.21
CA ARG A 54 24.30 9.60 -4.98
C ARG A 54 23.71 9.33 -6.37
N ALA A 55 24.15 8.28 -7.03
CA ALA A 55 23.57 7.82 -8.30
C ALA A 55 22.10 7.44 -8.13
N LEU A 56 21.74 6.70 -7.07
CA LEU A 56 20.35 6.38 -6.74
C LEU A 56 19.50 7.63 -6.50
N ALA A 57 20.03 8.66 -5.83
CA ALA A 57 19.31 9.91 -5.60
C ALA A 57 19.05 10.68 -6.91
N ALA A 58 19.96 10.58 -7.89
CA ALA A 58 19.86 11.24 -9.18
C ALA A 58 18.95 10.49 -10.17
N THR A 59 19.10 9.17 -10.28
CA THR A 59 18.45 8.35 -11.32
C THR A 59 17.40 7.37 -10.80
N GLY A 60 17.28 7.23 -9.48
CA GLY A 60 16.40 6.27 -8.84
C GLY A 60 14.90 6.55 -9.00
N PRO A 61 14.08 5.65 -8.48
CA PRO A 61 12.62 5.69 -8.58
C PRO A 61 12.02 7.00 -8.08
N LEU A 62 11.02 7.51 -8.79
CA LEU A 62 10.34 8.77 -8.45
C LEU A 62 9.76 8.78 -7.03
N ALA A 63 9.27 7.63 -6.56
CA ALA A 63 8.69 7.52 -5.23
C ALA A 63 9.70 7.75 -4.09
N LEU A 64 11.00 7.50 -4.32
CA LEU A 64 12.07 7.70 -3.34
C LEU A 64 12.73 9.07 -3.43
N ARG A 65 12.61 9.76 -4.56
CA ARG A 65 13.26 11.07 -4.76
C ARG A 65 13.03 12.07 -3.63
N PRO A 66 11.80 12.27 -3.09
CA PRO A 66 11.58 13.25 -2.03
C PRO A 66 12.37 12.95 -0.74
N ALA A 67 12.67 11.67 -0.47
CA ALA A 67 13.43 11.26 0.70
C ALA A 67 14.94 11.32 0.46
N LEU A 68 15.38 11.02 -0.78
CA LEU A 68 16.78 11.04 -1.19
C LEU A 68 17.24 12.45 -1.58
N GLN A 69 16.30 13.35 -1.92
CA GLN A 69 16.61 14.75 -2.17
C GLN A 69 17.24 15.39 -0.92
N GLY A 70 18.39 15.99 -1.10
CA GLY A 70 19.16 16.58 -0.02
C GLY A 70 20.07 15.60 0.72
N MET A 71 20.03 14.32 0.42
CA MET A 71 20.90 13.32 1.05
C MET A 71 22.39 13.65 0.85
N GLU A 72 22.77 14.15 -0.32
CA GLU A 72 24.14 14.62 -0.58
C GLU A 72 24.54 15.79 0.34
N ARG A 73 23.64 16.73 0.56
CA ARG A 73 23.84 17.83 1.50
C ARG A 73 23.94 17.32 2.93
N ASP A 74 23.05 16.39 3.31
CA ASP A 74 23.04 15.79 4.63
C ASP A 74 24.32 14.97 4.88
N PHE A 75 24.88 14.30 3.87
CA PHE A 75 26.18 13.64 3.93
C PHE A 75 27.32 14.60 4.28
N ARG A 76 27.37 15.73 3.59
CA ARG A 76 28.44 16.72 3.80
C ARG A 76 28.36 17.40 5.17
N LEU A 77 27.14 17.57 5.71
CA LEU A 77 26.92 18.30 6.95
C LEU A 77 26.98 17.41 8.21
N SER A 78 26.50 16.19 8.12
CA SER A 78 26.24 15.36 9.30
C SER A 78 26.79 13.92 9.20
N GLY A 79 27.42 13.58 8.07
CA GLY A 79 27.96 12.25 7.81
C GLY A 79 26.90 11.25 7.30
N PHE A 80 27.41 10.06 6.94
CA PHE A 80 26.65 9.01 6.27
C PHE A 80 25.45 8.51 7.08
N GLU A 81 25.68 8.12 8.32
CA GLU A 81 24.65 7.52 9.18
C GLU A 81 23.51 8.49 9.45
N ALA A 82 23.83 9.75 9.79
CA ALA A 82 22.82 10.77 10.06
C ALA A 82 21.97 11.13 8.82
N ALA A 83 22.58 11.12 7.63
CA ALA A 83 21.84 11.33 6.38
C ALA A 83 20.87 10.18 6.10
N LEU A 84 21.32 8.96 6.37
CA LEU A 84 20.52 7.76 6.20
C LEU A 84 19.34 7.71 7.17
N ASP A 85 19.55 8.09 8.43
CA ASP A 85 18.49 8.19 9.44
C ASP A 85 17.43 9.23 9.07
N ARG A 86 17.83 10.39 8.55
CA ARG A 86 16.88 11.38 8.05
C ARG A 86 16.06 10.87 6.86
N ALA A 87 16.68 10.09 5.95
CA ALA A 87 15.95 9.47 4.85
C ALA A 87 14.91 8.45 5.35
N ARG A 88 15.26 7.66 6.40
CA ARG A 88 14.33 6.74 7.08
C ARG A 88 13.12 7.48 7.68
N GLU A 89 13.38 8.59 8.35
CA GLU A 89 12.31 9.40 8.96
C GLU A 89 11.37 10.03 7.92
N ARG A 90 11.90 10.39 6.75
CA ARG A 90 11.09 10.95 5.65
C ARG A 90 10.24 9.90 4.97
N LEU A 91 10.79 8.70 4.70
CA LEU A 91 10.09 7.61 4.00
C LEU A 91 9.11 6.87 4.90
N ARG A 92 9.50 6.58 6.14
CA ARG A 92 8.74 5.79 7.11
C ARG A 92 8.27 4.45 6.57
N GLU A 93 9.13 3.78 5.79
CA GLU A 93 8.84 2.50 5.16
C GLU A 93 9.72 1.39 5.75
N PRO A 94 9.15 0.29 6.28
CA PRO A 94 9.91 -0.76 6.96
C PRO A 94 10.99 -1.43 6.09
N LEU A 95 10.74 -1.58 4.78
CA LEU A 95 11.74 -2.14 3.87
C LEU A 95 12.94 -1.21 3.69
N PHE A 96 12.70 0.09 3.65
CA PHE A 96 13.77 1.07 3.60
C PHE A 96 14.54 1.14 4.91
N ASP A 97 13.89 0.96 6.05
CA ASP A 97 14.57 0.86 7.35
C ASP A 97 15.57 -0.32 7.35
N THR A 98 15.17 -1.47 6.82
CA THR A 98 16.06 -2.64 6.69
C THR A 98 17.24 -2.36 5.78
N LEU A 99 17.00 -1.73 4.61
CA LEU A 99 18.04 -1.30 3.69
C LEU A 99 19.03 -0.35 4.37
N ALA A 100 18.52 0.65 5.07
CA ALA A 100 19.34 1.68 5.72
C ALA A 100 20.23 1.08 6.82
N VAL A 101 19.71 0.18 7.64
CA VAL A 101 20.49 -0.54 8.66
C VAL A 101 21.59 -1.39 8.00
N ALA A 102 21.28 -2.11 6.92
CA ALA A 102 22.25 -2.91 6.19
C ALA A 102 23.37 -2.03 5.60
N LEU A 103 23.01 -0.89 5.01
CA LEU A 103 23.97 0.08 4.45
C LEU A 103 24.86 0.71 5.54
N ALA A 104 24.26 1.13 6.67
CA ALA A 104 25.02 1.69 7.78
C ALA A 104 26.00 0.66 8.36
N THR A 105 25.58 -0.58 8.51
CA THR A 105 26.42 -1.67 8.99
C THR A 105 27.57 -1.96 8.02
N ALA A 106 27.28 -2.04 6.72
CA ALA A 106 28.29 -2.27 5.69
C ALA A 106 29.29 -1.11 5.60
N TYR A 107 28.85 0.12 5.79
CA TYR A 107 29.71 1.31 5.83
C TYR A 107 30.69 1.25 7.00
N ARG A 108 30.24 0.88 8.20
CA ARG A 108 31.09 0.72 9.40
C ARG A 108 32.18 -0.34 9.23
N ILE A 109 31.89 -1.42 8.52
CA ILE A 109 32.83 -2.53 8.28
C ILE A 109 33.80 -2.19 7.13
N GLY A 110 33.70 -1.00 6.53
CA GLY A 110 34.60 -0.55 5.46
C GLY A 110 34.23 -1.05 4.06
N GLY A 111 32.98 -1.44 3.83
CA GLY A 111 32.42 -1.73 2.48
C GLY A 111 32.86 -3.05 1.83
N ARG A 112 33.83 -3.79 2.43
CA ARG A 112 34.43 -5.00 1.83
C ARG A 112 33.42 -6.11 1.51
N ASN A 113 32.28 -6.16 2.21
CA ASN A 113 31.26 -7.18 2.05
C ASN A 113 29.91 -6.61 1.56
N LEU A 114 29.93 -5.36 1.11
CA LEU A 114 28.72 -4.63 0.72
C LEU A 114 27.93 -5.34 -0.40
N ALA A 115 28.65 -5.87 -1.41
CA ALA A 115 28.03 -6.59 -2.51
C ALA A 115 27.27 -7.84 -2.02
N ALA A 116 27.86 -8.63 -1.12
CA ALA A 116 27.22 -9.81 -0.56
C ALA A 116 26.00 -9.45 0.32
N VAL A 117 26.10 -8.37 1.10
CA VAL A 117 24.97 -7.86 1.91
C VAL A 117 23.83 -7.38 1.01
N LEU A 118 24.12 -6.65 -0.05
CA LEU A 118 23.12 -6.18 -1.01
C LEU A 118 22.52 -7.33 -1.84
N ASP A 119 23.30 -8.36 -2.18
CA ASP A 119 22.75 -9.57 -2.84
C ASP A 119 21.75 -10.30 -1.94
N GLY A 120 22.11 -10.53 -0.67
CA GLY A 120 21.19 -11.14 0.31
C GLY A 120 19.93 -10.29 0.53
N LEU A 121 20.09 -8.98 0.66
CA LEU A 121 18.97 -8.04 0.81
C LEU A 121 18.09 -8.00 -0.44
N SER A 122 18.67 -7.99 -1.64
CA SER A 122 17.92 -8.03 -2.90
C SER A 122 17.03 -9.27 -2.98
N HIS A 123 17.56 -10.45 -2.63
CA HIS A 123 16.77 -11.67 -2.58
C HIS A 123 15.63 -11.60 -1.57
N SER A 124 15.89 -11.11 -0.36
CA SER A 124 14.89 -10.97 0.69
C SER A 124 13.79 -9.97 0.32
N VAL A 125 14.18 -8.81 -0.23
CA VAL A 125 13.23 -7.75 -0.63
C VAL A 125 12.38 -8.21 -1.81
N ARG A 126 12.98 -8.84 -2.83
CA ARG A 126 12.23 -9.41 -3.98
C ARG A 126 11.20 -10.43 -3.51
N GLY A 127 11.60 -11.37 -2.65
CA GLY A 127 10.68 -12.36 -2.08
C GLY A 127 9.52 -11.69 -1.34
N THR A 128 9.81 -10.71 -0.49
CA THR A 128 8.79 -9.98 0.25
C THR A 128 7.83 -9.21 -0.68
N VAL A 129 8.36 -8.49 -1.67
CA VAL A 129 7.55 -7.73 -2.64
C VAL A 129 6.70 -8.68 -3.49
N GLN A 130 7.25 -9.80 -3.93
CA GLN A 130 6.51 -10.78 -4.72
C GLN A 130 5.35 -11.41 -3.94
N VAL A 131 5.60 -11.88 -2.73
CA VAL A 131 4.53 -12.44 -1.86
C VAL A 131 3.44 -11.39 -1.61
N ARG A 132 3.81 -10.14 -1.36
CA ARG A 132 2.83 -9.06 -1.19
C ARG A 132 2.03 -8.79 -2.48
N ARG A 133 2.64 -8.88 -3.66
CA ARG A 133 1.93 -8.76 -4.95
C ARG A 133 0.92 -9.90 -5.13
N GLU A 134 1.32 -11.13 -4.85
CA GLU A 134 0.45 -12.31 -4.94
C GLU A 134 -0.73 -12.21 -3.97
N VAL A 135 -0.49 -11.82 -2.72
CA VAL A 135 -1.54 -11.60 -1.72
C VAL A 135 -2.49 -10.47 -2.16
N ARG A 136 -1.96 -9.35 -2.68
CA ARG A 136 -2.80 -8.26 -3.20
C ARG A 136 -3.65 -8.70 -4.40
N ALA A 137 -3.08 -9.51 -5.31
CA ALA A 137 -3.80 -10.05 -6.46
C ALA A 137 -4.95 -10.98 -6.01
N ALA A 138 -4.67 -11.89 -5.09
CA ALA A 138 -5.69 -12.79 -4.52
C ALA A 138 -6.80 -12.00 -3.79
N GLN A 139 -6.44 -10.98 -3.01
CA GLN A 139 -7.42 -10.11 -2.35
C GLN A 139 -8.25 -9.31 -3.33
N ALA A 140 -7.66 -8.80 -4.42
CA ALA A 140 -8.39 -8.06 -5.45
C ALA A 140 -9.47 -8.91 -6.11
N GLN A 141 -9.19 -10.17 -6.36
CA GLN A 141 -10.17 -11.14 -6.88
C GLN A 141 -11.33 -11.34 -5.90
N ASN A 142 -11.05 -11.54 -4.62
CA ASN A 142 -12.07 -11.71 -3.59
C ASN A 142 -12.96 -10.47 -3.43
N VAL A 143 -12.34 -9.27 -3.44
CA VAL A 143 -13.08 -8.00 -3.37
C VAL A 143 -13.96 -7.79 -4.61
N LEU A 144 -13.50 -8.18 -5.80
CA LEU A 144 -14.30 -8.09 -7.02
C LEU A 144 -15.53 -9.00 -6.93
N SER A 145 -15.33 -10.27 -6.55
CA SER A 145 -16.43 -11.23 -6.36
C SER A 145 -17.46 -10.72 -5.36
N ALA A 146 -17.01 -10.16 -4.24
CA ALA A 146 -17.91 -9.57 -3.24
C ALA A 146 -18.70 -8.36 -3.77
N ARG A 147 -18.07 -7.52 -4.60
CA ARG A 147 -18.77 -6.38 -5.23
C ARG A 147 -19.88 -6.85 -6.16
N VAL A 148 -19.60 -7.89 -6.97
CA VAL A 148 -20.59 -8.47 -7.86
C VAL A 148 -21.76 -9.05 -7.06
N ILE A 149 -21.48 -9.82 -6.01
CA ILE A 149 -22.51 -10.40 -5.14
C ILE A 149 -23.32 -9.30 -4.42
N ALA A 150 -22.68 -8.24 -3.93
CA ALA A 150 -23.37 -7.14 -3.26
C ALA A 150 -24.22 -6.27 -4.22
N ALA A 151 -23.84 -6.22 -5.50
CA ALA A 151 -24.61 -5.50 -6.52
C ALA A 151 -25.86 -6.29 -7.00
N LEU A 152 -25.87 -7.60 -6.84
CA LEU A 152 -26.90 -8.49 -7.37
C LEU A 152 -28.31 -8.19 -6.83
N PRO A 153 -28.53 -7.96 -5.52
CA PRO A 153 -29.86 -7.58 -5.01
C PRO A 153 -30.37 -6.25 -5.58
N VAL A 154 -29.47 -5.28 -5.76
CA VAL A 154 -29.84 -3.97 -6.32
C VAL A 154 -30.19 -4.10 -7.79
N ALA A 155 -29.42 -4.86 -8.55
CA ALA A 155 -29.71 -5.16 -9.96
C ALA A 155 -31.04 -5.89 -10.10
N LEU A 156 -31.33 -6.87 -9.23
CA LEU A 156 -32.60 -7.61 -9.23
C LEU A 156 -33.79 -6.69 -9.00
N ILE A 157 -33.73 -5.77 -8.03
CA ILE A 157 -34.78 -4.79 -7.75
C ILE A 157 -35.00 -3.90 -8.98
N LEU A 158 -33.94 -3.45 -9.66
CA LEU A 158 -34.05 -2.63 -10.87
C LEU A 158 -34.76 -3.39 -12.02
N VAL A 159 -34.37 -4.66 -12.22
CA VAL A 159 -35.02 -5.52 -13.25
C VAL A 159 -36.49 -5.74 -12.95
N ILE A 160 -36.84 -6.06 -11.71
CA ILE A 160 -38.25 -6.28 -11.29
C ILE A 160 -39.04 -4.97 -11.49
N ARG A 161 -38.46 -3.81 -11.14
CA ARG A 161 -39.12 -2.52 -11.35
C ARG A 161 -39.39 -2.22 -12.84
N GLY A 162 -38.47 -2.64 -13.71
CA GLY A 162 -38.63 -2.45 -15.16
C GLY A 162 -39.65 -3.38 -15.79
N SER A 163 -39.77 -4.60 -15.25
CA SER A 163 -40.65 -5.64 -15.81
C SER A 163 -42.09 -5.56 -15.30
N ASN A 164 -42.33 -5.22 -14.04
CA ASN A 164 -43.67 -5.14 -13.46
C ASN A 164 -43.73 -4.22 -12.23
N PRO A 165 -44.18 -2.96 -12.42
CA PRO A 165 -44.24 -1.97 -11.34
C PRO A 165 -45.15 -2.37 -10.17
N ASN A 166 -46.15 -3.23 -10.42
CA ASN A 166 -47.12 -3.68 -9.38
C ASN A 166 -46.48 -4.61 -8.33
N TYR A 167 -45.40 -5.31 -8.67
CA TYR A 167 -44.66 -6.13 -7.68
C TYR A 167 -44.05 -5.29 -6.56
N LEU A 168 -43.66 -4.04 -6.84
CA LEU A 168 -43.14 -3.12 -5.85
C LEU A 168 -44.18 -2.43 -4.99
N ALA A 169 -45.48 -2.53 -5.35
CA ALA A 169 -46.57 -1.98 -4.53
C ALA A 169 -46.61 -2.63 -3.15
N ALA A 170 -46.28 -3.92 -3.02
CA ALA A 170 -46.15 -4.62 -1.75
C ALA A 170 -45.05 -4.06 -0.84
N PHE A 171 -44.01 -3.41 -1.41
CA PHE A 171 -42.90 -2.76 -0.68
C PHE A 171 -43.16 -1.28 -0.41
N SER A 172 -44.27 -0.71 -0.82
CA SER A 172 -44.69 0.65 -0.46
C SER A 172 -45.33 0.72 0.93
N GLU A 173 -45.74 -0.42 1.50
CA GLU A 173 -46.19 -0.51 2.87
C GLU A 173 -45.03 -0.42 3.89
N PRO A 174 -45.29 0.06 5.12
CA PRO A 174 -44.27 0.19 6.16
C PRO A 174 -43.51 -1.11 6.47
N ALA A 175 -44.23 -2.24 6.41
CA ALA A 175 -43.66 -3.57 6.63
C ALA A 175 -42.68 -3.96 5.51
N GLY A 176 -43.00 -3.70 4.24
CA GLY A 176 -42.13 -3.96 3.10
C GLY A 176 -40.91 -3.08 3.09
N GLN A 177 -41.03 -1.81 3.49
CA GLN A 177 -39.88 -0.89 3.65
C GLN A 177 -38.93 -1.35 4.76
N ALA A 178 -39.45 -1.88 5.87
CA ALA A 178 -38.64 -2.42 6.96
C ALA A 178 -37.81 -3.64 6.52
N VAL A 179 -38.40 -4.54 5.73
CA VAL A 179 -37.72 -5.72 5.18
C VAL A 179 -36.59 -5.28 4.23
N LEU A 180 -36.84 -4.35 3.30
CA LEU A 180 -35.83 -3.83 2.41
C LEU A 180 -34.66 -3.14 3.17
N ALA A 181 -35.00 -2.34 4.17
CA ALA A 181 -33.98 -1.69 5.02
C ALA A 181 -33.14 -2.73 5.76
N CYS A 182 -33.73 -3.77 6.31
CA CYS A 182 -33.03 -4.85 6.99
C CYS A 182 -32.10 -5.63 6.04
N CYS A 183 -32.52 -5.95 4.82
CA CYS A 183 -31.71 -6.61 3.81
C CYS A 183 -30.54 -5.74 3.36
N LEU A 184 -30.75 -4.44 3.15
CA LEU A 184 -29.68 -3.51 2.79
C LEU A 184 -28.66 -3.34 3.93
N LEU A 185 -29.13 -3.22 5.18
CA LEU A 185 -28.29 -3.19 6.36
C LEU A 185 -27.46 -4.46 6.52
N SER A 186 -28.06 -5.63 6.37
CA SER A 186 -27.38 -6.91 6.44
C SER A 186 -26.27 -7.01 5.37
N THR A 187 -26.58 -6.62 4.13
CA THR A 187 -25.62 -6.60 3.03
C THR A 187 -24.46 -5.61 3.31
N ALA A 188 -24.76 -4.43 3.83
CA ALA A 188 -23.78 -3.43 4.19
C ALA A 188 -22.87 -3.90 5.33
N VAL A 189 -23.42 -4.54 6.36
CA VAL A 189 -22.66 -5.12 7.48
C VAL A 189 -21.77 -6.25 6.97
N GLY A 190 -22.29 -7.18 6.18
CA GLY A 190 -21.50 -8.27 5.59
C GLY A 190 -20.35 -7.76 4.74
N TYR A 191 -20.58 -6.73 3.91
CA TYR A 191 -19.56 -6.10 3.10
C TYR A 191 -18.50 -5.39 3.94
N THR A 192 -18.87 -4.68 5.00
CA THR A 192 -17.91 -3.99 5.89
C THR A 192 -17.05 -4.98 6.69
N VAL A 193 -17.64 -6.09 7.17
CA VAL A 193 -16.91 -7.16 7.85
C VAL A 193 -15.88 -7.80 6.90
N MET A 194 -16.29 -8.10 5.67
CA MET A 194 -15.41 -8.66 4.66
C MET A 194 -14.24 -7.72 4.33
N LEU A 195 -14.50 -6.42 4.14
CA LEU A 195 -13.44 -5.42 3.91
C LEU A 195 -12.47 -5.32 5.09
N ARG A 196 -12.97 -5.47 6.31
CA ARG A 196 -12.15 -5.48 7.52
C ARG A 196 -11.24 -6.71 7.60
N GLN A 197 -11.72 -7.88 7.26
CA GLN A 197 -10.95 -9.13 7.23
C GLN A 197 -9.94 -9.15 6.06
N ALA A 198 -10.28 -8.54 4.92
CA ALA A 198 -9.38 -8.41 3.79
C ALA A 198 -8.22 -7.41 4.01
N SER A 199 -8.31 -6.54 5.02
CA SER A 199 -7.21 -5.63 5.37
C SER A 199 -6.19 -6.39 6.23
N LEU A 200 -5.04 -6.73 5.64
CA LEU A 200 -3.89 -7.23 6.41
C LEU A 200 -3.50 -6.20 7.47
N PRO A 201 -3.18 -6.63 8.71
CA PRO A 201 -2.57 -5.74 9.68
C PRO A 201 -1.27 -5.21 9.09
N GLY A 202 -1.15 -3.89 8.99
CA GLY A 202 0.08 -3.25 8.55
C GLY A 202 1.21 -3.71 9.48
N GLN A 203 2.34 -4.14 8.92
CA GLN A 203 3.52 -4.40 9.74
C GLN A 203 3.84 -3.13 10.54
N GLU A 204 3.72 -3.23 11.86
CA GLU A 204 4.19 -2.19 12.75
C GLU A 204 5.71 -2.07 12.59
N ARG A 205 6.18 -0.86 12.57
CA ARG A 205 7.61 -0.52 12.49
C ARG A 205 8.30 -1.10 13.73
N VAL A 206 9.04 -2.20 13.57
CA VAL A 206 9.69 -2.93 14.67
C VAL A 206 10.97 -2.21 15.13
N LEU A 207 11.54 -1.36 14.28
CA LEU A 207 12.77 -0.61 14.57
C LEU A 207 12.42 0.85 14.94
N ARG A 208 12.51 1.16 16.23
CA ARG A 208 12.52 2.52 16.77
C ARG A 208 13.94 3.03 16.89
#